data_4adb82dbbff5f3e7b952b611ce9d3384
#
_entry.id   4adb82dbbff5f3e7b952b611ce9d3384
#
_cell.length_a   1.000
_cell.length_b   1.000
_cell.length_c   1.000
_cell.angle_alpha   90.00
_cell.angle_beta   90.00
_cell.angle_gamma   90.00
#
_symmetry.space_group_name_H-M   'P 1'
#
loop_
_entity.id
_entity.type
_entity.pdbx_description
1 polymer ?
#
loop_
_entity_poly.entity_id
_entity_poly.type
_entity_poly.pdbx_seq_one_letter_code
_entity_poly.pdbx_strand_id
1 'polypeptide(L)'
;MRLTAENTAIVLDSTADLPDAADRFPNWRVVPLYVRFGDESLRDGIDIEPAEFYARLRESNVFPTTSQPTPGDFVACYEELRAYERIFSLHVSARVSGTFASAETAAAELGHGIVRAIDTETASASIAMLALAIQRRLERGTSDEEIETLVERYRRERGLLFTVDTLEFLQRGGRIGRAAAFAGTLLHVKPILSIRDGEVEPVKRVRGERKAFAELAAALETETQDEPAYRLGVAHAAAAERAAELEALVREQRPNAELELVVPLGAVIGAHAGPGTLALFWFRDGD
;
A
#
# COMPACT_ATOMS: atom_id res chain seq x y z
N MET A 1 -1.88 8.98 27.75
CA MET A 1 -1.64 7.52 27.93
C MET A 1 -0.35 7.17 27.20
N ARG A 2 0.48 6.30 27.77
CA ARG A 2 1.66 5.79 27.07
C ARG A 2 1.25 4.59 26.23
N LEU A 3 1.47 4.66 24.95
CA LEU A 3 1.19 3.59 23.99
C LEU A 3 2.41 2.70 23.81
N THR A 4 2.18 1.39 23.81
CA THR A 4 3.20 0.35 23.59
C THR A 4 2.63 -0.76 22.71
N ALA A 5 3.47 -1.63 22.16
CA ALA A 5 3.01 -2.78 21.39
C ALA A 5 2.16 -3.78 22.22
N GLU A 6 2.24 -3.72 23.55
CA GLU A 6 1.47 -4.58 24.45
C GLU A 6 0.02 -4.09 24.65
N ASN A 7 -0.20 -2.75 24.61
CA ASN A 7 -1.52 -2.16 24.85
C ASN A 7 -2.14 -1.50 23.60
N THR A 8 -1.46 -1.57 22.45
CA THR A 8 -1.92 -0.93 21.21
C THR A 8 -1.88 -1.91 20.06
N ALA A 9 -2.98 -2.04 19.33
CA ALA A 9 -3.07 -2.85 18.13
C ALA A 9 -2.99 -1.99 16.85
N ILE A 10 -2.56 -2.62 15.77
CA ILE A 10 -2.58 -2.06 14.41
C ILE A 10 -3.47 -2.92 13.53
N VAL A 11 -4.39 -2.29 12.81
CA VAL A 11 -5.23 -2.93 11.80
C VAL A 11 -4.89 -2.34 10.43
N LEU A 12 -4.67 -3.20 9.47
CA LEU A 12 -4.47 -2.87 8.06
C LEU A 12 -5.64 -3.40 7.23
N ASP A 13 -5.83 -2.87 6.06
CA ASP A 13 -6.55 -3.60 5.02
C ASP A 13 -5.57 -4.31 4.08
N SER A 14 -6.04 -5.29 3.31
CA SER A 14 -5.17 -6.15 2.49
C SER A 14 -4.41 -5.40 1.39
N THR A 15 -4.85 -4.17 1.04
CA THR A 15 -4.12 -3.35 0.07
C THR A 15 -2.78 -2.83 0.59
N ALA A 16 -2.42 -3.08 1.85
CA ALA A 16 -1.08 -2.82 2.39
C ALA A 16 -0.02 -3.76 1.78
N ASP A 17 -0.44 -4.82 1.09
CA ASP A 17 0.43 -5.81 0.44
C ASP A 17 1.46 -6.44 1.41
N LEU A 18 1.04 -6.71 2.65
CA LEU A 18 1.84 -7.33 3.70
C LEU A 18 1.10 -8.53 4.29
N PRO A 19 1.03 -9.66 3.58
CA PRO A 19 0.21 -10.81 3.97
C PRO A 19 0.66 -11.48 5.28
N ASP A 20 1.93 -11.41 5.62
CA ASP A 20 2.53 -11.97 6.84
C ASP A 20 2.48 -11.02 8.07
N ALA A 21 1.73 -9.92 7.99
CA ALA A 21 1.69 -8.89 9.02
C ALA A 21 1.32 -9.44 10.41
N ALA A 22 0.28 -10.29 10.49
CA ALA A 22 -0.18 -10.86 11.75
C ALA A 22 0.78 -11.93 12.32
N ASP A 23 1.55 -12.60 11.44
CA ASP A 23 2.57 -13.56 11.85
C ASP A 23 3.81 -12.86 12.41
N ARG A 24 4.15 -11.69 11.85
CA ARG A 24 5.29 -10.89 12.29
C ARG A 24 5.01 -10.13 13.59
N PHE A 25 3.78 -9.66 13.76
CA PHE A 25 3.38 -8.79 14.87
C PHE A 25 2.10 -9.29 15.52
N PRO A 26 2.14 -9.82 16.77
CA PRO A 26 0.96 -10.38 17.45
C PRO A 26 -0.18 -9.36 17.66
N ASN A 27 0.17 -8.06 17.74
CA ASN A 27 -0.76 -6.95 17.89
C ASN A 27 -1.32 -6.42 16.56
N TRP A 28 -1.08 -7.10 15.42
CA TRP A 28 -1.58 -6.67 14.11
C TRP A 28 -2.71 -7.57 13.60
N ARG A 29 -3.61 -6.98 12.80
CA ARG A 29 -4.63 -7.71 12.02
C ARG A 29 -4.74 -7.11 10.64
N VAL A 30 -5.17 -7.93 9.68
CA VAL A 30 -5.45 -7.51 8.30
C VAL A 30 -6.90 -7.83 7.96
N VAL A 31 -7.66 -6.82 7.53
CA VAL A 31 -9.03 -6.98 7.04
C VAL A 31 -8.98 -7.09 5.52
N PRO A 32 -9.42 -8.20 4.93
CA PRO A 32 -9.32 -8.43 3.50
C PRO A 32 -10.33 -7.61 2.72
N LEU A 33 -9.90 -6.97 1.63
CA LEU A 33 -10.78 -6.55 0.55
C LEU A 33 -11.16 -7.77 -0.30
N TYR A 34 -12.03 -7.56 -1.28
CA TYR A 34 -12.50 -8.61 -2.16
C TYR A 34 -12.12 -8.32 -3.61
N VAL A 35 -11.65 -9.35 -4.32
CA VAL A 35 -11.54 -9.36 -5.77
C VAL A 35 -12.63 -10.27 -6.36
N ARG A 36 -13.21 -9.86 -7.48
CA ARG A 36 -14.32 -10.57 -8.09
C ARG A 36 -14.04 -10.90 -9.55
N PHE A 37 -14.27 -12.14 -9.92
CA PHE A 37 -14.28 -12.62 -11.30
C PHE A 37 -15.70 -13.09 -11.65
N GLY A 38 -16.45 -12.22 -12.34
CA GLY A 38 -17.88 -12.47 -12.56
C GLY A 38 -18.65 -12.52 -11.23
N ASP A 39 -19.30 -13.65 -10.96
CA ASP A 39 -20.10 -13.87 -9.74
C ASP A 39 -19.28 -14.37 -8.55
N GLU A 40 -18.05 -14.82 -8.78
CA GLU A 40 -17.15 -15.29 -7.72
C GLU A 40 -16.49 -14.13 -7.00
N SER A 41 -16.56 -14.12 -5.66
CA SER A 41 -15.97 -13.11 -4.78
C SER A 41 -14.96 -13.77 -3.85
N LEU A 42 -13.71 -13.33 -3.89
CA LEU A 42 -12.58 -13.93 -3.20
C LEU A 42 -11.94 -12.88 -2.29
N ARG A 43 -11.62 -13.27 -1.05
CA ARG A 43 -10.89 -12.41 -0.10
C ARG A 43 -9.41 -12.37 -0.49
N ASP A 44 -8.91 -11.16 -0.69
CA ASP A 44 -7.52 -10.87 -1.05
C ASP A 44 -6.56 -11.34 0.07
N GLY A 45 -5.57 -12.16 -0.30
CA GLY A 45 -4.60 -12.74 0.62
C GLY A 45 -5.14 -13.86 1.51
N ILE A 46 -6.40 -14.31 1.32
CA ILE A 46 -7.03 -15.41 2.07
C ILE A 46 -7.55 -16.49 1.11
N ASP A 47 -8.45 -16.12 0.20
CA ASP A 47 -9.07 -17.04 -0.75
C ASP A 47 -8.30 -17.07 -2.08
N ILE A 48 -7.47 -16.06 -2.32
CA ILE A 48 -6.63 -15.95 -3.51
C ILE A 48 -5.31 -15.24 -3.17
N GLU A 49 -4.21 -15.92 -3.47
CA GLU A 49 -2.85 -15.38 -3.32
C GLU A 49 -2.41 -14.61 -4.59
N PRO A 50 -1.43 -13.69 -4.50
CA PRO A 50 -0.97 -12.90 -5.65
C PRO A 50 -0.60 -13.75 -6.86
N ALA A 51 0.14 -14.84 -6.69
CA ALA A 51 0.58 -15.70 -7.79
C ALA A 51 -0.60 -16.33 -8.53
N GLU A 52 -1.61 -16.81 -7.81
CA GLU A 52 -2.83 -17.38 -8.36
C GLU A 52 -3.66 -16.31 -9.07
N PHE A 53 -3.80 -15.13 -8.46
CA PHE A 53 -4.51 -14.00 -9.09
C PHE A 53 -3.92 -13.66 -10.46
N TYR A 54 -2.60 -13.49 -10.57
CA TYR A 54 -1.97 -13.16 -11.85
C TYR A 54 -2.00 -14.31 -12.86
N ALA A 55 -1.97 -15.57 -12.41
CA ALA A 55 -2.19 -16.73 -13.30
C ALA A 55 -3.61 -16.69 -13.89
N ARG A 56 -4.61 -16.53 -13.04
CA ARG A 56 -6.02 -16.44 -13.43
C ARG A 56 -6.30 -15.22 -14.32
N LEU A 57 -5.68 -14.08 -14.03
CA LEU A 57 -5.84 -12.86 -14.84
C LEU A 57 -5.34 -13.05 -16.28
N ARG A 58 -4.28 -13.85 -16.49
CA ARG A 58 -3.78 -14.17 -17.83
C ARG A 58 -4.69 -15.10 -18.63
N GLU A 59 -5.39 -16.00 -17.95
CA GLU A 59 -6.25 -17.02 -18.56
C GLU A 59 -7.70 -16.56 -18.73
N SER A 60 -8.13 -15.60 -17.91
CA SER A 60 -9.51 -15.13 -17.87
C SER A 60 -9.81 -14.10 -18.95
N ASN A 61 -10.97 -14.23 -19.58
CA ASN A 61 -11.55 -13.18 -20.42
C ASN A 61 -12.39 -12.18 -19.60
N VAL A 62 -12.57 -12.43 -18.30
CA VAL A 62 -13.33 -11.57 -17.39
C VAL A 62 -12.37 -10.61 -16.70
N PHE A 63 -12.63 -9.32 -16.85
CA PHE A 63 -11.87 -8.30 -16.15
C PHE A 63 -12.27 -8.30 -14.65
N PRO A 64 -11.31 -8.41 -13.72
CA PRO A 64 -11.61 -8.44 -12.30
C PRO A 64 -12.13 -7.07 -11.81
N THR A 65 -13.03 -7.12 -10.85
CA THR A 65 -13.47 -5.94 -10.10
C THR A 65 -13.16 -6.14 -8.62
N THR A 66 -13.19 -5.06 -7.84
CA THR A 66 -12.89 -5.12 -6.41
C THR A 66 -14.01 -4.52 -5.60
N SER A 67 -14.15 -4.94 -4.35
CA SER A 67 -15.00 -4.28 -3.37
C SER A 67 -14.29 -4.12 -2.03
N GLN A 68 -14.63 -3.05 -1.34
CA GLN A 68 -14.17 -2.76 0.01
C GLN A 68 -14.75 -3.75 1.03
N PRO A 69 -14.12 -3.92 2.20
CA PRO A 69 -14.73 -4.62 3.33
C PRO A 69 -15.98 -3.89 3.80
N THR A 70 -16.92 -4.62 4.36
CA THR A 70 -18.09 -4.03 4.99
C THR A 70 -17.74 -3.46 6.38
N PRO A 71 -18.54 -2.54 6.95
CA PRO A 71 -18.38 -2.17 8.36
C PRO A 71 -18.43 -3.37 9.30
N GLY A 72 -19.25 -4.39 9.01
CA GLY A 72 -19.31 -5.62 9.81
C GLY A 72 -18.00 -6.42 9.83
N ASP A 73 -17.22 -6.45 8.72
CA ASP A 73 -15.91 -7.08 8.70
C ASP A 73 -14.94 -6.39 9.66
N PHE A 74 -14.98 -5.05 9.71
CA PHE A 74 -14.17 -4.26 10.65
C PHE A 74 -14.65 -4.41 12.10
N VAL A 75 -15.97 -4.40 12.35
CA VAL A 75 -16.51 -4.64 13.70
C VAL A 75 -16.00 -5.98 14.23
N ALA A 76 -16.08 -7.06 13.44
CA ALA A 76 -15.57 -8.37 13.85
C ALA A 76 -14.08 -8.32 14.21
N CYS A 77 -13.26 -7.65 13.39
CA CYS A 77 -11.83 -7.49 13.65
C CYS A 77 -11.55 -6.67 14.94
N TYR A 78 -12.25 -5.55 15.13
CA TYR A 78 -12.05 -4.70 16.31
C TYR A 78 -12.52 -5.38 17.61
N GLU A 79 -13.56 -6.20 17.55
CA GLU A 79 -14.04 -7.00 18.67
C GLU A 79 -12.98 -8.01 19.15
N GLU A 80 -12.23 -8.63 18.23
CA GLU A 80 -11.09 -9.51 18.60
C GLU A 80 -9.98 -8.75 19.33
N LEU A 81 -9.87 -7.45 19.09
CA LEU A 81 -8.82 -6.58 19.63
C LEU A 81 -9.27 -5.77 20.86
N ARG A 82 -10.44 -6.07 21.46
CA ARG A 82 -11.01 -5.31 22.59
C ARG A 82 -10.14 -5.28 23.86
N ALA A 83 -9.18 -6.18 23.96
CA ALA A 83 -8.24 -6.19 25.09
C ALA A 83 -7.19 -5.06 24.99
N TYR A 84 -7.01 -4.47 23.82
CA TYR A 84 -6.08 -3.36 23.64
C TYR A 84 -6.74 -2.03 24.06
N GLU A 85 -5.93 -1.12 24.59
CA GLU A 85 -6.39 0.22 25.02
C GLU A 85 -6.52 1.19 23.83
N ARG A 86 -5.79 0.92 22.72
CA ARG A 86 -5.80 1.69 21.48
C ARG A 86 -5.71 0.76 20.25
N ILE A 87 -6.43 1.10 19.20
CA ILE A 87 -6.34 0.45 17.89
C ILE A 87 -6.12 1.55 16.84
N PHE A 88 -4.98 1.50 16.14
CA PHE A 88 -4.75 2.31 14.94
C PHE A 88 -5.13 1.47 13.71
N SER A 89 -6.11 1.93 12.94
CA SER A 89 -6.63 1.23 11.76
C SER A 89 -6.29 2.04 10.52
N LEU A 90 -5.27 1.57 9.76
CA LEU A 90 -4.67 2.28 8.64
C LEU A 90 -5.20 1.74 7.31
N HIS A 91 -5.73 2.62 6.48
CA HIS A 91 -6.44 2.22 5.27
C HIS A 91 -5.94 2.94 4.03
N VAL A 92 -6.12 2.22 2.90
CA VAL A 92 -5.96 2.80 1.56
C VAL A 92 -6.74 4.11 1.44
N SER A 93 -6.20 5.03 0.64
CA SER A 93 -6.80 6.35 0.44
C SER A 93 -8.31 6.32 0.24
N ALA A 94 -9.01 7.16 0.99
CA ALA A 94 -10.45 7.38 0.86
C ALA A 94 -10.88 7.90 -0.53
N ARG A 95 -9.93 8.46 -1.29
CA ARG A 95 -10.19 8.93 -2.65
C ARG A 95 -10.29 7.82 -3.69
N VAL A 96 -9.74 6.64 -3.40
CA VAL A 96 -9.74 5.50 -4.33
C VAL A 96 -10.56 4.32 -3.84
N SER A 97 -10.92 4.29 -2.54
CA SER A 97 -11.70 3.21 -1.93
C SER A 97 -12.60 3.71 -0.81
N GLY A 98 -13.75 3.08 -0.62
CA GLY A 98 -14.61 3.30 0.55
C GLY A 98 -14.16 2.56 1.81
N THR A 99 -13.01 1.87 1.80
CA THR A 99 -12.49 1.08 2.92
C THR A 99 -12.36 1.91 4.20
N PHE A 100 -11.79 3.10 4.11
CA PHE A 100 -11.68 4.02 5.25
C PHE A 100 -13.05 4.37 5.84
N ALA A 101 -14.05 4.68 5.02
CA ALA A 101 -15.40 5.00 5.49
C ALA A 101 -16.08 3.78 6.18
N SER A 102 -15.83 2.56 5.69
CA SER A 102 -16.30 1.33 6.38
C SER A 102 -15.65 1.18 7.74
N ALA A 103 -14.35 1.43 7.85
CA ALA A 103 -13.60 1.38 9.11
C ALA A 103 -14.06 2.45 10.11
N GLU A 104 -14.31 3.69 9.65
CA GLU A 104 -14.87 4.77 10.49
C GLU A 104 -16.26 4.42 11.02
N THR A 105 -17.12 3.86 10.17
CA THR A 105 -18.46 3.41 10.57
C THR A 105 -18.37 2.35 11.66
N ALA A 106 -17.51 1.36 11.50
CA ALA A 106 -17.27 0.30 12.48
C ALA A 106 -16.69 0.86 13.80
N ALA A 107 -15.76 1.80 13.73
CA ALA A 107 -15.17 2.45 14.90
C ALA A 107 -16.23 3.23 15.70
N ALA A 108 -17.16 3.91 15.02
CA ALA A 108 -18.26 4.63 15.66
C ALA A 108 -19.27 3.67 16.30
N GLU A 109 -19.56 2.52 15.66
CA GLU A 109 -20.47 1.49 16.19
C GLU A 109 -19.90 0.83 17.45
N LEU A 110 -18.59 0.54 17.46
CA LEU A 110 -17.93 -0.03 18.64
C LEU A 110 -17.96 0.93 19.85
N GLY A 111 -17.95 2.23 19.59
CA GLY A 111 -17.92 3.26 20.64
C GLY A 111 -16.58 3.32 21.39
N HIS A 112 -16.58 3.99 22.54
CA HIS A 112 -15.45 4.08 23.48
C HIS A 112 -14.18 4.82 22.99
N GLY A 113 -14.08 5.22 21.70
CA GLY A 113 -12.95 6.00 21.16
C GLY A 113 -11.59 5.28 21.18
N ILE A 114 -11.59 3.93 21.31
CA ILE A 114 -10.37 3.12 21.30
C ILE A 114 -9.81 2.94 19.89
N VAL A 115 -10.67 2.94 18.87
CA VAL A 115 -10.28 2.81 17.47
C VAL A 115 -10.07 4.18 16.86
N ARG A 116 -8.93 4.35 16.23
CA ARG A 116 -8.61 5.50 15.38
C ARG A 116 -8.38 5.04 13.96
N ALA A 117 -9.38 5.24 13.12
CA ALA A 117 -9.24 5.02 11.69
C ALA A 117 -8.38 6.13 11.06
N ILE A 118 -7.48 5.76 10.16
CA ILE A 118 -6.51 6.64 9.51
C ILE A 118 -6.62 6.44 8.00
N ASP A 119 -7.03 7.49 7.28
CA ASP A 119 -6.82 7.58 5.84
C ASP A 119 -5.34 7.84 5.57
N THR A 120 -4.64 6.88 5.02
CA THR A 120 -3.19 7.04 4.76
C THR A 120 -2.89 7.92 3.55
N GLU A 121 -3.90 8.26 2.74
CA GLU A 121 -3.78 8.99 1.47
C GLU A 121 -2.81 8.32 0.47
N THR A 122 -2.61 7.01 0.61
CA THR A 122 -1.71 6.22 -0.23
C THR A 122 -2.27 4.82 -0.47
N ALA A 123 -1.49 3.91 -1.04
CA ALA A 123 -1.85 2.52 -1.30
C ALA A 123 -0.61 1.61 -1.26
N SER A 124 -0.83 0.30 -1.23
CA SER A 124 0.19 -0.73 -1.33
C SER A 124 1.19 -0.69 -0.17
N ALA A 125 2.41 -1.13 -0.38
CA ALA A 125 3.49 -1.20 0.61
C ALA A 125 3.72 0.13 1.37
N SER A 126 3.30 1.27 0.81
CA SER A 126 3.34 2.55 1.53
C SER A 126 2.47 2.55 2.80
N ILE A 127 1.35 1.82 2.82
CA ILE A 127 0.53 1.66 4.04
C ILE A 127 1.31 0.83 5.07
N ALA A 128 1.92 -0.27 4.64
CA ALA A 128 2.73 -1.13 5.51
C ALA A 128 3.94 -0.38 6.09
N MET A 129 4.62 0.46 5.30
CA MET A 129 5.74 1.27 5.78
C MET A 129 5.33 2.26 6.89
N LEU A 130 4.15 2.89 6.78
CA LEU A 130 3.60 3.72 7.86
C LEU A 130 3.31 2.89 9.12
N ALA A 131 2.71 1.71 8.94
CA ALA A 131 2.42 0.82 10.06
C ALA A 131 3.70 0.36 10.77
N LEU A 132 4.76 0.02 10.02
CA LEU A 132 6.07 -0.31 10.57
C LEU A 132 6.69 0.87 11.32
N ALA A 133 6.53 2.10 10.81
CA ALA A 133 6.98 3.30 11.51
C ALA A 133 6.22 3.54 12.83
N ILE A 134 4.92 3.27 12.86
CA ILE A 134 4.11 3.29 14.09
C ILE A 134 4.58 2.19 15.04
N GLN A 135 4.77 0.96 14.56
CA GLN A 135 5.22 -0.18 15.38
C GLN A 135 6.55 0.12 16.08
N ARG A 136 7.54 0.69 15.38
CA ARG A 136 8.82 1.09 15.99
C ARG A 136 8.65 2.11 17.14
N ARG A 137 7.65 2.98 17.05
CA ARG A 137 7.34 3.92 18.14
C ARG A 137 6.65 3.25 19.31
N LEU A 138 5.72 2.33 19.04
CA LEU A 138 5.08 1.52 20.09
C LEU A 138 6.10 0.70 20.88
N GLU A 139 7.10 0.12 20.23
CA GLU A 139 8.16 -0.65 20.88
C GLU A 139 9.02 0.19 21.84
N ARG A 140 9.16 1.49 21.57
CA ARG A 140 9.88 2.45 22.44
C ARG A 140 8.98 3.16 23.44
N GLY A 141 7.68 3.05 23.27
CA GLY A 141 6.66 3.80 24.00
C GLY A 141 6.47 5.19 23.40
N THR A 142 5.23 5.53 23.09
CA THR A 142 4.84 6.75 22.38
C THR A 142 3.52 7.31 22.93
N SER A 143 2.95 8.34 22.30
CA SER A 143 1.65 8.90 22.59
C SER A 143 0.78 9.02 21.33
N ASP A 144 -0.54 9.27 21.52
CA ASP A 144 -1.45 9.54 20.39
C ASP A 144 -0.99 10.73 19.56
N GLU A 145 -0.52 11.80 20.20
CA GLU A 145 -0.07 13.02 19.55
C GLU A 145 1.20 12.80 18.69
N GLU A 146 2.14 11.96 19.18
CA GLU A 146 3.34 11.62 18.43
C GLU A 146 3.00 10.77 17.20
N ILE A 147 2.06 9.83 17.32
CA ILE A 147 1.57 9.05 16.18
C ILE A 147 0.84 9.95 15.18
N GLU A 148 0.02 10.89 15.65
CA GLU A 148 -0.66 11.86 14.78
C GLU A 148 0.34 12.70 14.00
N THR A 149 1.34 13.23 14.67
CA THR A 149 2.45 13.99 14.06
C THR A 149 3.19 13.16 13.01
N LEU A 150 3.46 11.88 13.32
CA LEU A 150 4.06 10.96 12.35
C LEU A 150 3.18 10.76 11.12
N VAL A 151 1.88 10.53 11.29
CA VAL A 151 0.95 10.33 10.16
C VAL A 151 0.90 11.54 9.25
N GLU A 152 0.80 12.76 9.83
CA GLU A 152 0.81 14.01 9.06
C GLU A 152 2.13 14.21 8.32
N ARG A 153 3.26 13.94 8.98
CA ARG A 153 4.58 14.01 8.35
C ARG A 153 4.69 12.98 7.23
N TYR A 154 4.24 11.74 7.47
CA TYR A 154 4.24 10.68 6.47
C TYR A 154 3.46 11.06 5.23
N ARG A 155 2.24 11.55 5.36
CA ARG A 155 1.41 12.02 4.23
C ARG A 155 2.12 13.07 3.38
N ARG A 156 2.87 13.97 4.00
CA ARG A 156 3.58 15.06 3.33
C ARG A 156 4.91 14.65 2.70
N GLU A 157 5.65 13.75 3.35
CA GLU A 157 7.07 13.50 3.04
C GLU A 157 7.34 12.15 2.39
N ARG A 158 6.40 11.20 2.47
CA ARG A 158 6.56 9.92 1.77
C ARG A 158 6.70 10.11 0.28
N GLY A 159 7.54 9.29 -0.33
CA GLY A 159 7.63 9.20 -1.77
C GLY A 159 7.13 7.86 -2.29
N LEU A 160 6.53 7.92 -3.46
CA LEU A 160 6.07 6.76 -4.22
C LEU A 160 6.15 7.07 -5.70
N LEU A 161 6.87 6.25 -6.45
CA LEU A 161 6.79 6.21 -7.90
C LEU A 161 6.49 4.79 -8.36
N PHE A 162 5.64 4.69 -9.36
CA PHE A 162 5.38 3.40 -10.01
C PHE A 162 5.20 3.56 -11.51
N THR A 163 5.46 2.47 -12.23
CA THR A 163 5.19 2.36 -13.66
C THR A 163 4.27 1.18 -13.90
N VAL A 164 3.39 1.30 -14.87
CA VAL A 164 2.48 0.25 -15.31
C VAL A 164 2.73 -0.12 -16.77
N ASP A 165 2.40 -1.33 -17.17
CA ASP A 165 2.52 -1.75 -18.56
C ASP A 165 1.49 -1.07 -19.44
N THR A 166 0.29 -0.86 -18.91
CA THR A 166 -0.83 -0.16 -19.56
C THR A 166 -1.68 0.57 -18.54
N LEU A 167 -2.30 1.69 -18.92
CA LEU A 167 -3.28 2.40 -18.10
C LEU A 167 -4.67 1.74 -18.11
N GLU A 168 -4.86 0.68 -18.90
CA GLU A 168 -6.16 0.04 -19.07
C GLU A 168 -6.76 -0.43 -17.74
N PHE A 169 -5.95 -1.04 -16.87
CA PHE A 169 -6.39 -1.53 -15.57
C PHE A 169 -6.88 -0.39 -14.66
N LEU A 170 -6.10 0.67 -14.56
CA LEU A 170 -6.49 1.89 -13.82
C LEU A 170 -7.75 2.53 -14.40
N GLN A 171 -7.89 2.56 -15.73
CA GLN A 171 -9.02 3.15 -16.41
C GLN A 171 -10.30 2.33 -16.21
N ARG A 172 -10.24 1.02 -16.46
CA ARG A 172 -11.39 0.11 -16.27
C ARG A 172 -11.81 0.02 -14.81
N GLY A 173 -10.84 0.02 -13.90
CA GLY A 173 -11.08 0.05 -12.46
C GLY A 173 -11.62 1.39 -11.94
N GLY A 174 -11.59 2.45 -12.73
CA GLY A 174 -12.01 3.80 -12.31
C GLY A 174 -11.06 4.50 -11.33
N ARG A 175 -9.84 3.99 -11.13
CA ARG A 175 -8.80 4.52 -10.23
C ARG A 175 -7.69 5.23 -10.97
N ILE A 176 -7.89 5.57 -12.24
CA ILE A 176 -6.92 6.28 -13.08
C ILE A 176 -6.60 7.71 -12.57
N GLY A 177 -7.51 8.33 -11.81
CA GLY A 177 -7.31 9.66 -11.24
C GLY A 177 -6.87 10.68 -12.28
N ARG A 178 -5.93 11.56 -11.91
CA ARG A 178 -5.37 12.59 -12.80
C ARG A 178 -4.51 11.98 -13.93
N ALA A 179 -4.11 10.70 -13.83
CA ALA A 179 -3.40 10.01 -14.91
C ALA A 179 -4.26 9.78 -16.17
N ALA A 180 -5.57 10.05 -16.13
CA ALA A 180 -6.44 10.12 -17.30
C ALA A 180 -5.91 11.08 -18.38
N ALA A 181 -5.15 12.12 -18.00
CA ALA A 181 -4.46 13.01 -18.94
C ALA A 181 -3.41 12.27 -19.80
N PHE A 182 -3.01 11.07 -19.43
CA PHE A 182 -2.08 10.22 -20.18
C PHE A 182 -2.81 9.19 -21.07
N ALA A 183 -4.11 9.03 -20.95
CA ALA A 183 -4.88 8.08 -21.77
C ALA A 183 -4.86 8.46 -23.26
N GLY A 184 -4.89 7.46 -24.12
CA GLY A 184 -5.05 7.64 -25.57
C GLY A 184 -3.77 7.83 -26.41
N THR A 185 -2.56 7.88 -25.84
CA THR A 185 -1.31 8.19 -26.58
C THR A 185 -0.24 7.10 -26.55
N LEU A 186 -0.57 5.83 -26.30
CA LEU A 186 0.37 4.93 -25.63
C LEU A 186 0.89 3.73 -26.41
N LEU A 187 1.15 3.82 -27.69
CA LEU A 187 1.98 2.78 -28.32
C LEU A 187 3.45 2.95 -27.87
N HIS A 188 3.96 1.99 -27.06
CA HIS A 188 5.32 1.96 -26.49
C HIS A 188 5.69 3.06 -25.48
N VAL A 189 4.72 3.77 -24.90
CA VAL A 189 4.98 4.75 -23.83
C VAL A 189 4.65 4.12 -22.47
N LYS A 190 5.60 4.17 -21.53
CA LYS A 190 5.42 3.76 -20.13
C LYS A 190 5.15 5.01 -19.28
N PRO A 191 4.03 5.07 -18.57
CA PRO A 191 3.77 6.16 -17.65
C PRO A 191 4.57 5.95 -16.34
N ILE A 192 5.13 7.03 -15.82
CA ILE A 192 5.60 7.13 -14.44
C ILE A 192 4.52 7.86 -13.68
N LEU A 193 4.05 7.22 -12.63
CA LEU A 193 2.92 7.62 -11.83
C LEU A 193 3.33 7.75 -10.36
N SER A 194 2.54 8.50 -9.60
CA SER A 194 2.62 8.61 -8.15
C SER A 194 1.21 8.57 -7.55
N ILE A 195 1.12 8.56 -6.23
CA ILE A 195 -0.11 8.86 -5.49
C ILE A 195 0.14 10.13 -4.70
N ARG A 196 -0.57 11.20 -5.05
CA ARG A 196 -0.53 12.49 -4.36
C ARG A 196 -1.94 12.92 -4.00
N ASP A 197 -2.12 13.51 -2.84
CA ASP A 197 -3.43 13.86 -2.29
C ASP A 197 -4.43 12.70 -2.35
N GLY A 198 -3.94 11.46 -2.19
CA GLY A 198 -4.74 10.24 -2.21
C GLY A 198 -5.18 9.74 -3.59
N GLU A 199 -4.78 10.36 -4.70
CA GLU A 199 -5.15 9.99 -6.07
C GLU A 199 -3.95 9.65 -6.93
N VAL A 200 -4.16 8.79 -7.94
CA VAL A 200 -3.14 8.50 -8.95
C VAL A 200 -2.86 9.75 -9.79
N GLU A 201 -1.60 10.16 -9.79
CA GLU A 201 -1.12 11.35 -10.48
C GLU A 201 -0.06 11.01 -11.53
N PRO A 202 -0.13 11.63 -12.72
CA PRO A 202 0.87 11.46 -13.75
C PRO A 202 2.12 12.29 -13.44
N VAL A 203 3.30 11.65 -13.44
CA VAL A 203 4.59 12.34 -13.22
C VAL A 203 5.30 12.56 -14.55
N LYS A 204 5.48 11.50 -15.34
CA LYS A 204 6.27 11.57 -16.58
C LYS A 204 5.84 10.46 -17.55
N ARG A 205 6.15 10.65 -18.84
CA ARG A 205 6.03 9.62 -19.88
C ARG A 205 7.41 9.31 -20.43
N VAL A 206 7.72 8.02 -20.55
CA VAL A 206 8.97 7.56 -21.14
C VAL A 206 8.72 6.46 -22.17
N ARG A 207 9.69 6.19 -23.04
CA ARG A 207 9.56 5.11 -24.02
C ARG A 207 10.33 3.88 -23.60
N GLY A 208 9.59 2.77 -23.43
CA GLY A 208 10.13 1.44 -23.12
C GLY A 208 10.48 1.24 -21.64
N GLU A 209 10.59 -0.02 -21.26
CA GLU A 209 10.81 -0.46 -19.89
C GLU A 209 12.13 0.02 -19.29
N ARG A 210 13.20 -0.02 -20.08
CA ARG A 210 14.52 0.45 -19.61
C ARG A 210 14.50 1.92 -19.15
N LYS A 211 13.77 2.78 -19.86
CA LYS A 211 13.65 4.19 -19.45
C LYS A 211 12.73 4.35 -18.24
N ALA A 212 11.67 3.53 -18.14
CA ALA A 212 10.82 3.55 -16.95
C ALA A 212 11.61 3.11 -15.71
N PHE A 213 12.41 2.06 -15.81
CA PHE A 213 13.31 1.64 -14.74
C PHE A 213 14.32 2.75 -14.36
N ALA A 214 14.92 3.40 -15.36
CA ALA A 214 15.85 4.49 -15.12
C ALA A 214 15.23 5.70 -14.39
N GLU A 215 13.92 5.96 -14.55
CA GLU A 215 13.23 7.00 -13.76
C GLU A 215 13.07 6.61 -12.29
N LEU A 216 12.79 5.32 -12.00
CA LEU A 216 12.75 4.85 -10.61
C LEU A 216 14.15 4.93 -9.97
N ALA A 217 15.19 4.54 -10.73
CA ALA A 217 16.58 4.67 -10.29
C ALA A 217 16.98 6.13 -10.03
N ALA A 218 16.60 7.06 -10.93
CA ALA A 218 16.85 8.47 -10.75
C ALA A 218 16.14 9.05 -9.52
N ALA A 219 14.89 8.60 -9.24
CA ALA A 219 14.18 9.01 -8.04
C ALA A 219 14.87 8.49 -6.77
N LEU A 220 15.38 7.26 -6.76
CA LEU A 220 16.18 6.76 -5.65
C LEU A 220 17.38 7.66 -5.38
N GLU A 221 18.06 8.12 -6.44
CA GLU A 221 19.24 8.99 -6.33
C GLU A 221 18.88 10.40 -5.83
N THR A 222 17.80 11.01 -6.33
CA THR A 222 17.47 12.41 -6.08
C THR A 222 16.59 12.64 -4.86
N GLU A 223 15.71 11.69 -4.52
CA GLU A 223 14.70 11.84 -3.48
C GLU A 223 15.08 11.15 -2.16
N THR A 224 16.15 10.34 -2.15
CA THR A 224 16.60 9.63 -0.96
C THR A 224 18.07 9.91 -0.65
N GLN A 225 18.46 9.65 0.60
CA GLN A 225 19.85 9.71 1.04
C GLN A 225 20.28 8.35 1.59
N ASP A 226 21.58 8.07 1.57
CA ASP A 226 22.14 6.86 2.13
C ASP A 226 22.35 6.99 3.65
N GLU A 227 21.22 7.03 4.37
CA GLU A 227 21.17 7.19 5.83
C GLU A 227 20.33 6.10 6.47
N PRO A 228 20.65 5.65 7.70
CA PRO A 228 19.85 4.67 8.44
C PRO A 228 18.41 5.11 8.72
N ALA A 229 18.11 6.41 8.60
CA ALA A 229 16.76 6.93 8.77
C ALA A 229 15.86 6.71 7.54
N TYR A 230 16.42 6.45 6.35
CA TYR A 230 15.61 6.16 5.18
C TYR A 230 15.10 4.73 5.19
N ARG A 231 13.80 4.61 4.94
CA ARG A 231 13.07 3.36 4.74
C ARG A 231 12.66 3.27 3.28
N LEU A 232 12.97 2.16 2.66
CA LEU A 232 12.74 1.93 1.25
C LEU A 232 11.85 0.70 1.07
N GLY A 233 11.07 0.68 0.00
CA GLY A 233 10.23 -0.44 -0.35
C GLY A 233 10.16 -0.65 -1.86
N VAL A 234 10.05 -1.88 -2.30
CA VAL A 234 9.83 -2.28 -3.69
C VAL A 234 8.58 -3.14 -3.75
N ALA A 235 7.70 -2.88 -4.71
CA ALA A 235 6.58 -3.77 -4.97
C ALA A 235 6.40 -4.03 -6.46
N HIS A 236 5.82 -5.18 -6.81
CA HIS A 236 5.66 -5.58 -8.20
C HIS A 236 4.41 -6.41 -8.46
N ALA A 237 3.85 -6.31 -9.65
CA ALA A 237 2.75 -7.12 -10.17
C ALA A 237 3.27 -8.12 -11.20
N ALA A 238 3.47 -9.38 -10.83
CA ALA A 238 4.01 -10.43 -11.71
C ALA A 238 5.29 -10.02 -12.49
N ALA A 239 6.16 -9.21 -11.86
CA ALA A 239 7.39 -8.67 -12.44
C ALA A 239 8.61 -8.91 -11.53
N ALA A 240 8.74 -10.13 -11.01
CA ALA A 240 9.73 -10.49 -9.99
C ALA A 240 11.18 -10.23 -10.42
N GLU A 241 11.53 -10.49 -11.68
CA GLU A 241 12.88 -10.24 -12.20
C GLU A 241 13.24 -8.74 -12.14
N ARG A 242 12.31 -7.88 -12.58
CA ARG A 242 12.52 -6.41 -12.51
C ARG A 242 12.53 -5.89 -11.09
N ALA A 243 11.75 -6.51 -10.20
CA ALA A 243 11.79 -6.17 -8.77
C ALA A 243 13.15 -6.54 -8.17
N ALA A 244 13.70 -7.71 -8.51
CA ALA A 244 15.03 -8.13 -8.06
C ALA A 244 16.15 -7.18 -8.58
N GLU A 245 16.05 -6.71 -9.84
CA GLU A 245 16.97 -5.70 -10.38
C GLU A 245 16.88 -4.37 -9.59
N LEU A 246 15.65 -3.91 -9.26
CA LEU A 246 15.45 -2.70 -8.49
C LEU A 246 15.92 -2.86 -7.04
N GLU A 247 15.66 -4.01 -6.42
CA GLU A 247 16.17 -4.36 -5.11
C GLU A 247 17.71 -4.32 -5.07
N ALA A 248 18.37 -4.95 -6.04
CA ALA A 248 19.83 -4.95 -6.13
C ALA A 248 20.38 -3.52 -6.25
N LEU A 249 19.74 -2.69 -7.09
CA LEU A 249 20.12 -1.28 -7.25
C LEU A 249 19.94 -0.49 -5.93
N VAL A 250 18.83 -0.70 -5.22
CA VAL A 250 18.57 -0.06 -3.93
C VAL A 250 19.66 -0.41 -2.93
N ARG A 251 20.00 -1.69 -2.81
CA ARG A 251 21.04 -2.17 -1.87
C ARG A 251 22.43 -1.67 -2.24
N GLU A 252 22.73 -1.51 -3.54
CA GLU A 252 24.01 -0.97 -4.02
C GLU A 252 24.12 0.53 -3.74
N GLN A 253 23.08 1.31 -4.06
CA GLN A 253 23.14 2.78 -3.98
C GLN A 253 22.82 3.33 -2.59
N ARG A 254 22.13 2.56 -1.75
CA ARG A 254 21.71 2.96 -0.39
C ARG A 254 22.00 1.88 0.64
N PRO A 255 23.30 1.49 0.79
CA PRO A 255 23.68 0.39 1.70
C PRO A 255 23.42 0.69 3.18
N ASN A 256 23.31 1.97 3.57
CA ASN A 256 23.00 2.38 4.95
C ASN A 256 21.50 2.60 5.19
N ALA A 257 20.69 2.79 4.13
CA ALA A 257 19.25 2.86 4.25
C ALA A 257 18.65 1.44 4.42
N GLU A 258 17.48 1.35 5.04
CA GLU A 258 16.82 0.05 5.24
C GLU A 258 15.79 -0.22 4.14
N LEU A 259 16.03 -1.27 3.36
CA LEU A 259 15.02 -1.83 2.46
C LEU A 259 14.10 -2.74 3.28
N GLU A 260 12.99 -2.17 3.75
CA GLU A 260 12.04 -2.84 4.65
C GLU A 260 11.18 -3.90 3.96
N LEU A 261 10.80 -3.63 2.71
CA LEU A 261 9.81 -4.42 1.98
C LEU A 261 10.24 -4.66 0.53
N VAL A 262 10.14 -5.91 0.11
CA VAL A 262 10.13 -6.31 -1.31
C VAL A 262 8.97 -7.29 -1.46
N VAL A 263 7.86 -6.82 -2.03
CA VAL A 263 6.58 -7.54 -1.96
C VAL A 263 5.88 -7.65 -3.32
N PRO A 264 5.18 -8.76 -3.58
CA PRO A 264 4.22 -8.79 -4.68
C PRO A 264 2.99 -7.95 -4.35
N LEU A 265 2.43 -7.26 -5.33
CA LEU A 265 1.14 -6.59 -5.21
C LEU A 265 0.03 -7.65 -5.12
N GLY A 266 -0.85 -7.53 -4.12
CA GLY A 266 -2.01 -8.38 -3.91
C GLY A 266 -3.04 -8.30 -5.03
N ALA A 267 -4.07 -9.12 -4.96
CA ALA A 267 -5.07 -9.22 -6.01
C ALA A 267 -5.86 -7.93 -6.20
N VAL A 268 -6.16 -7.21 -5.11
CA VAL A 268 -6.91 -5.95 -5.18
C VAL A 268 -6.09 -4.84 -5.85
N ILE A 269 -4.86 -4.61 -5.42
CA ILE A 269 -3.98 -3.63 -6.08
C ILE A 269 -3.67 -4.06 -7.51
N GLY A 270 -3.41 -5.36 -7.73
CA GLY A 270 -3.16 -5.94 -9.05
C GLY A 270 -4.31 -5.77 -10.04
N ALA A 271 -5.58 -5.84 -9.58
CA ALA A 271 -6.75 -5.62 -10.41
C ALA A 271 -6.83 -4.20 -10.98
N HIS A 272 -6.23 -3.22 -10.31
CA HIS A 272 -6.21 -1.82 -10.74
C HIS A 272 -4.89 -1.41 -11.41
N ALA A 273 -3.75 -1.88 -10.91
CA ALA A 273 -2.44 -1.53 -11.46
C ALA A 273 -2.05 -2.38 -12.67
N GLY A 274 -2.53 -3.62 -12.72
CA GLY A 274 -2.24 -4.59 -13.77
C GLY A 274 -0.87 -5.26 -13.66
N PRO A 275 -0.68 -6.37 -14.38
CA PRO A 275 0.60 -7.08 -14.43
C PRO A 275 1.68 -6.18 -15.05
N GLY A 276 2.94 -6.44 -14.68
CA GLY A 276 4.08 -5.65 -15.12
C GLY A 276 4.30 -4.35 -14.34
N THR A 277 3.46 -4.03 -13.35
CA THR A 277 3.69 -2.89 -12.46
C THR A 277 4.95 -3.08 -11.64
N LEU A 278 5.73 -2.01 -11.49
CA LEU A 278 6.89 -1.92 -10.61
C LEU A 278 6.84 -0.60 -9.85
N ALA A 279 7.04 -0.65 -8.54
CA ALA A 279 6.95 0.51 -7.65
C ALA A 279 8.16 0.62 -6.72
N LEU A 280 8.56 1.85 -6.45
CA LEU A 280 9.56 2.25 -5.45
C LEU A 280 8.89 3.17 -4.44
N PHE A 281 9.11 2.90 -3.16
CA PHE A 281 8.59 3.67 -2.03
C PHE A 281 9.76 4.15 -1.17
N TRP A 282 9.61 5.33 -0.57
CA TRP A 282 10.58 5.84 0.39
C TRP A 282 9.94 6.74 1.42
N PHE A 283 10.54 6.76 2.59
CA PHE A 283 10.20 7.65 3.68
C PHE A 283 11.41 7.84 4.60
N ARG A 284 11.66 9.05 5.05
CA ARG A 284 12.66 9.32 6.06
C ARG A 284 12.04 9.18 7.46
N ASP A 285 12.25 8.02 8.11
CA ASP A 285 11.74 7.71 9.45
C ASP A 285 12.79 8.11 10.51
N GLY A 286 13.16 9.38 10.51
CA GLY A 286 13.99 10.00 11.54
C GLY A 286 13.12 10.81 12.51
N ASP A 287 13.59 10.98 13.73
CA ASP A 287 12.95 11.85 14.74
C ASP A 287 13.01 13.32 14.31
#